data_36da2fa3124565d78dd5b5e1d99d44b1
#
_entry.id   36da2fa3124565d78dd5b5e1d99d44b1
#
_cell.length_a   1.000
_cell.length_b   1.000
_cell.length_c   1.000
_cell.angle_alpha   90.00
_cell.angle_beta   90.00
_cell.angle_gamma   90.00
#
_symmetry.space_group_name_H-M   'P 1'
#
loop_
_entity.id
_entity.type
_entity.pdbx_description
1 polymer ?
#
loop_
_entity_poly.entity_id
_entity_poly.type
_entity_poly.pdbx_seq_one_letter_code
_entity_poly.pdbx_strand_id
1 'polypeptide(L)'
;MNIHVPVSVQEIIEQTHAAWEIGITIAHLHARLEDGSPTYLSSVYRDIFEGVRKHCPGLIVCGSSSGRNWPEFEKRSEVIELFPDMCSLTPSSLNFMTQASVNPPDIVQQLAMKMKDYGVVPELEIFDLGMINYAKYLISKGMVEGPFYWNLLFGNIAGLQANLHSISAAICEIPADHQVVLAGLGQEQLPVTSLAIALGYGVRIGLEDNLWWDQKKRVHADNLSLLKRIHQLLEIHEKDCMSGEELGSMGYYNKKRPTVS
;
A
#
# COMPACT_ATOMS: atom_id res chain seq x y z
N MET A 1 -6.34 -21.50 -2.24
CA MET A 1 -5.42 -20.33 -2.27
C MET A 1 -5.21 -19.97 -3.73
N ASN A 2 -5.12 -18.71 -4.09
CA ASN A 2 -4.77 -18.33 -5.46
C ASN A 2 -3.31 -18.69 -5.74
N ILE A 3 -3.04 -19.47 -6.77
CA ILE A 3 -1.71 -20.00 -7.13
C ILE A 3 -0.76 -18.91 -7.65
N HIS A 4 -1.27 -17.71 -7.97
CA HIS A 4 -0.48 -16.59 -8.50
C HIS A 4 0.04 -15.65 -7.40
N VAL A 5 -0.30 -15.91 -6.13
CA VAL A 5 0.26 -15.15 -5.01
C VAL A 5 1.73 -15.55 -4.83
N PRO A 6 2.70 -14.62 -4.98
CA PRO A 6 4.10 -14.93 -4.80
C PRO A 6 4.40 -15.28 -3.33
N VAL A 7 5.21 -16.29 -3.11
CA VAL A 7 5.56 -16.79 -1.77
C VAL A 7 7.03 -16.59 -1.47
N SER A 8 7.92 -17.07 -2.34
CA SER A 8 9.36 -16.95 -2.13
C SER A 8 9.87 -15.54 -2.40
N VAL A 9 11.00 -15.20 -1.80
CA VAL A 9 11.72 -13.93 -2.06
C VAL A 9 11.93 -13.74 -3.56
N GLN A 10 12.35 -14.79 -4.26
CA GLN A 10 12.61 -14.75 -5.70
C GLN A 10 11.34 -14.44 -6.50
N GLU A 11 10.23 -15.12 -6.21
CA GLU A 11 8.93 -14.86 -6.88
C GLU A 11 8.42 -13.43 -6.64
N ILE A 12 8.61 -12.89 -5.41
CA ILE A 12 8.23 -11.51 -5.09
C ILE A 12 9.08 -10.52 -5.91
N ILE A 13 10.39 -10.74 -6.01
CA ILE A 13 11.29 -9.88 -6.81
C ILE A 13 10.92 -9.97 -8.30
N GLU A 14 10.73 -11.16 -8.85
CA GLU A 14 10.38 -11.37 -10.27
C GLU A 14 9.04 -10.73 -10.64
N GLN A 15 8.01 -10.92 -9.80
CA GLN A 15 6.71 -10.29 -10.05
C GLN A 15 6.79 -8.76 -9.90
N THR A 16 7.57 -8.25 -8.96
CA THR A 16 7.78 -6.80 -8.81
C THR A 16 8.53 -6.22 -10.01
N HIS A 17 9.54 -6.92 -10.51
CA HIS A 17 10.26 -6.49 -11.71
C HIS A 17 9.35 -6.49 -12.94
N ALA A 18 8.59 -7.55 -13.17
CA ALA A 18 7.64 -7.61 -14.27
C ALA A 18 6.54 -6.52 -14.17
N ALA A 19 6.11 -6.18 -12.95
CA ALA A 19 5.19 -5.07 -12.71
C ALA A 19 5.86 -3.69 -12.97
N TRP A 20 7.13 -3.54 -12.60
CA TRP A 20 7.92 -2.34 -12.87
C TRP A 20 8.09 -2.10 -14.37
N GLU A 21 8.31 -3.15 -15.17
CA GLU A 21 8.35 -3.05 -16.63
C GLU A 21 7.02 -2.59 -17.26
N ILE A 22 5.88 -2.87 -16.58
CA ILE A 22 4.56 -2.36 -17.00
C ILE A 22 4.39 -0.88 -16.62
N GLY A 23 5.11 -0.38 -15.62
CA GLY A 23 5.10 1.03 -15.23
C GLY A 23 4.39 1.32 -13.90
N ILE A 24 4.65 0.53 -12.85
CA ILE A 24 4.19 0.86 -11.50
C ILE A 24 5.05 1.95 -10.85
N THR A 25 4.45 2.74 -9.97
CA THR A 25 5.10 3.81 -9.21
C THR A 25 5.66 3.33 -7.89
N ILE A 26 4.91 2.49 -7.19
CA ILE A 26 5.19 1.97 -5.84
C ILE A 26 4.95 0.47 -5.83
N ALA A 27 5.82 -0.28 -5.15
CA ALA A 27 5.56 -1.66 -4.78
C ALA A 27 5.30 -1.74 -3.27
N HIS A 28 4.05 -2.08 -2.88
CA HIS A 28 3.69 -2.44 -1.50
C HIS A 28 3.92 -3.94 -1.32
N LEU A 29 4.84 -4.29 -0.42
CA LEU A 29 5.41 -5.63 -0.33
C LEU A 29 5.16 -6.28 1.03
N HIS A 30 4.75 -7.55 0.98
CA HIS A 30 4.62 -8.41 2.15
C HIS A 30 5.62 -9.56 2.09
N ALA A 31 6.35 -9.78 3.18
CA ALA A 31 7.24 -10.93 3.32
C ALA A 31 6.48 -12.19 3.75
N ARG A 32 6.92 -13.34 3.23
CA ARG A 32 6.37 -14.66 3.56
C ARG A 32 7.49 -15.65 3.85
N LEU A 33 7.17 -16.65 4.67
CA LEU A 33 8.02 -17.84 4.84
C LEU A 33 7.78 -18.82 3.67
N GLU A 34 8.63 -19.82 3.54
CA GLU A 34 8.55 -20.86 2.48
C GLU A 34 7.21 -21.61 2.46
N ASP A 35 6.55 -21.74 3.61
CA ASP A 35 5.21 -22.35 3.73
C ASP A 35 4.06 -21.43 3.30
N GLY A 36 4.39 -20.20 2.88
CA GLY A 36 3.42 -19.17 2.47
C GLY A 36 2.82 -18.37 3.61
N SER A 37 3.16 -18.66 4.86
CA SER A 37 2.69 -17.87 6.00
C SER A 37 3.33 -16.47 5.99
N PRO A 38 2.58 -15.42 6.42
CA PRO A 38 3.15 -14.09 6.56
C PRO A 38 4.32 -14.08 7.56
N THR A 39 5.29 -13.19 7.36
CA THR A 39 6.37 -12.99 8.33
C THR A 39 6.67 -11.51 8.53
N TYR A 40 7.14 -11.15 9.73
CA TYR A 40 7.66 -9.82 10.06
C TYR A 40 9.19 -9.74 10.03
N LEU A 41 9.87 -10.86 9.82
CA LEU A 41 11.33 -10.96 9.94
C LEU A 41 12.02 -9.98 8.97
N SER A 42 12.82 -9.09 9.55
CA SER A 42 13.58 -8.10 8.81
C SER A 42 14.59 -8.72 7.84
N SER A 43 15.11 -9.92 8.13
CA SER A 43 15.98 -10.64 7.20
C SER A 43 15.32 -10.94 5.86
N VAL A 44 14.07 -11.44 5.88
CA VAL A 44 13.32 -11.75 4.66
C VAL A 44 12.94 -10.46 3.90
N TYR A 45 12.50 -9.42 4.61
CA TYR A 45 12.23 -8.12 3.99
C TYR A 45 13.49 -7.51 3.36
N ARG A 46 14.66 -7.66 3.99
CA ARG A 46 15.94 -7.17 3.47
C ARG A 46 16.24 -7.78 2.11
N ASP A 47 16.18 -9.11 2.00
CA ASP A 47 16.46 -9.83 0.76
C ASP A 47 15.50 -9.37 -0.37
N ILE A 48 14.21 -9.17 -0.05
CA ILE A 48 13.23 -8.63 -0.99
C ILE A 48 13.60 -7.22 -1.41
N PHE A 49 13.86 -6.29 -0.47
CA PHE A 49 14.14 -4.89 -0.77
C PHE A 49 15.45 -4.71 -1.56
N GLU A 50 16.48 -5.45 -1.21
CA GLU A 50 17.75 -5.43 -1.95
C GLU A 50 17.56 -5.93 -3.39
N GLY A 51 16.85 -7.05 -3.57
CA GLY A 51 16.54 -7.57 -4.89
C GLY A 51 15.68 -6.63 -5.72
N VAL A 52 14.63 -6.06 -5.15
CA VAL A 52 13.76 -5.10 -5.84
C VAL A 52 14.55 -3.84 -6.22
N ARG A 53 15.31 -3.26 -5.31
CA ARG A 53 16.12 -2.05 -5.61
C ARG A 53 17.16 -2.30 -6.69
N LYS A 54 17.74 -3.51 -6.74
CA LYS A 54 18.70 -3.91 -7.76
C LYS A 54 18.09 -4.00 -9.16
N HIS A 55 16.90 -4.55 -9.26
CA HIS A 55 16.26 -4.85 -10.55
C HIS A 55 15.23 -3.82 -11.00
N CYS A 56 14.75 -2.96 -10.10
CA CYS A 56 13.71 -1.95 -10.37
C CYS A 56 14.21 -0.54 -9.98
N PRO A 57 15.21 0.02 -10.67
CA PRO A 57 15.74 1.34 -10.34
C PRO A 57 14.63 2.39 -10.42
N GLY A 58 14.62 3.31 -9.47
CA GLY A 58 13.61 4.38 -9.40
C GLY A 58 12.27 3.96 -8.77
N LEU A 59 12.00 2.67 -8.58
CA LEU A 59 10.78 2.21 -7.92
C LEU A 59 10.76 2.63 -6.44
N ILE A 60 9.61 3.09 -5.96
CA ILE A 60 9.38 3.34 -4.53
C ILE A 60 9.01 2.03 -3.85
N VAL A 61 9.73 1.70 -2.78
CA VAL A 61 9.53 0.48 -2.00
C VAL A 61 8.75 0.80 -0.75
N CYS A 62 7.57 0.18 -0.59
CA CYS A 62 6.72 0.28 0.58
C CYS A 62 6.70 -1.05 1.33
N GLY A 63 7.09 -1.03 2.60
CA GLY A 63 6.99 -2.18 3.49
C GLY A 63 5.65 -2.23 4.23
N SER A 64 5.35 -3.35 4.89
CA SER A 64 4.13 -3.49 5.68
C SER A 64 4.41 -3.56 7.17
N SER A 65 3.78 -2.67 7.95
CA SER A 65 3.73 -2.73 9.42
C SER A 65 2.36 -3.19 9.94
N SER A 66 1.68 -4.06 9.22
CA SER A 66 0.31 -4.51 9.52
C SER A 66 0.20 -5.14 10.92
N GLY A 67 -0.82 -4.72 11.68
CA GLY A 67 -1.18 -5.31 12.98
C GLY A 67 -2.09 -6.52 12.91
N ARG A 68 -2.30 -7.10 11.71
CA ARG A 68 -3.24 -8.22 11.50
C ARG A 68 -2.77 -9.51 12.14
N ASN A 69 -1.48 -9.82 12.02
CA ASN A 69 -0.90 -11.07 12.55
C ASN A 69 -0.08 -10.85 13.82
N TRP A 70 0.49 -9.67 13.99
CA TRP A 70 1.33 -9.31 15.13
C TRP A 70 0.93 -7.93 15.65
N PRO A 71 0.32 -7.84 16.85
CA PRO A 71 -0.02 -6.55 17.45
C PRO A 71 1.20 -5.85 18.08
N GLU A 72 2.31 -6.58 18.34
CA GLU A 72 3.47 -6.08 19.06
C GLU A 72 4.26 -5.09 18.23
N PHE A 73 4.63 -3.96 18.84
CA PHE A 73 5.41 -2.89 18.21
C PHE A 73 6.75 -3.39 17.64
N GLU A 74 7.48 -4.19 18.41
CA GLU A 74 8.80 -4.68 18.05
C GLU A 74 8.78 -5.43 16.72
N LYS A 75 7.84 -6.34 16.55
CA LYS A 75 7.69 -7.13 15.31
C LYS A 75 7.27 -6.28 14.13
N ARG A 76 6.29 -5.39 14.34
CA ARG A 76 5.76 -4.53 13.27
C ARG A 76 6.77 -3.51 12.78
N SER A 77 7.67 -3.08 13.64
CA SER A 77 8.61 -2.02 13.39
C SER A 77 9.95 -2.46 12.80
N GLU A 78 10.25 -3.76 12.75
CA GLU A 78 11.51 -4.28 12.18
C GLU A 78 11.73 -3.84 10.72
N VAL A 79 10.68 -3.86 9.90
CA VAL A 79 10.75 -3.48 8.49
C VAL A 79 11.15 -2.01 8.30
N ILE A 80 10.83 -1.13 9.26
CA ILE A 80 11.17 0.30 9.21
C ILE A 80 12.69 0.51 9.27
N GLU A 81 13.41 -0.35 10.00
CA GLU A 81 14.86 -0.28 10.17
C GLU A 81 15.65 -0.62 8.90
N LEU A 82 14.99 -1.15 7.88
CA LEU A 82 15.58 -1.42 6.57
C LEU A 82 15.53 -0.20 5.62
N PHE A 83 15.07 0.93 6.12
CA PHE A 83 14.95 2.17 5.35
C PHE A 83 14.16 2.01 4.05
N PRO A 84 12.94 1.40 4.07
CA PRO A 84 12.08 1.50 2.90
C PRO A 84 11.77 2.97 2.62
N ASP A 85 11.29 3.27 1.42
CA ASP A 85 10.86 4.62 1.08
C ASP A 85 9.56 4.96 1.82
N MET A 86 8.66 4.00 1.87
CA MET A 86 7.36 4.09 2.55
C MET A 86 7.10 2.86 3.42
N CYS A 87 6.19 2.98 4.37
CA CYS A 87 5.68 1.85 5.13
C CYS A 87 4.21 2.10 5.52
N SER A 88 3.38 1.03 5.48
CA SER A 88 1.97 1.16 5.83
C SER A 88 1.77 1.56 7.29
N LEU A 89 0.82 2.46 7.51
CA LEU A 89 0.36 2.89 8.84
C LEU A 89 -1.16 2.93 8.84
N THR A 90 -1.79 1.94 9.47
CA THR A 90 -3.24 1.91 9.68
C THR A 90 -3.57 2.63 10.98
N PRO A 91 -4.24 3.80 10.95
CA PRO A 91 -4.38 4.67 12.13
C PRO A 91 -5.28 4.14 13.23
N SER A 92 -6.10 3.12 12.99
CA SER A 92 -7.01 2.54 13.99
C SER A 92 -7.21 1.06 13.79
N SER A 93 -7.70 0.39 14.85
CA SER A 93 -8.13 -1.01 14.76
C SER A 93 -9.37 -1.15 13.90
N LEU A 94 -9.47 -2.24 13.17
CA LEU A 94 -10.64 -2.56 12.35
C LEU A 94 -10.87 -4.07 12.27
N ASN A 95 -12.08 -4.45 11.88
CA ASN A 95 -12.43 -5.85 11.63
C ASN A 95 -12.44 -6.15 10.13
N PHE A 96 -11.72 -7.18 9.73
CA PHE A 96 -11.92 -7.87 8.46
C PHE A 96 -12.95 -9.00 8.63
N MET A 97 -13.26 -9.71 7.56
CA MET A 97 -14.28 -10.77 7.60
C MET A 97 -13.99 -11.90 8.61
N THR A 98 -12.72 -12.24 8.82
CA THR A 98 -12.31 -13.41 9.62
C THR A 98 -11.44 -13.07 10.81
N GLN A 99 -10.89 -11.87 10.86
CA GLN A 99 -10.00 -11.46 11.95
C GLN A 99 -9.97 -9.94 12.10
N ALA A 100 -9.59 -9.47 13.29
CA ALA A 100 -9.31 -8.06 13.54
C ALA A 100 -7.86 -7.70 13.17
N SER A 101 -7.66 -6.46 12.73
CA SER A 101 -6.35 -5.81 12.75
C SER A 101 -6.32 -4.89 13.97
N VAL A 102 -5.41 -5.16 14.89
CA VAL A 102 -5.35 -4.46 16.18
C VAL A 102 -4.30 -3.36 16.11
N ASN A 103 -4.74 -2.12 16.19
CA ASN A 103 -3.91 -0.92 16.10
C ASN A 103 -4.21 0.02 17.27
N PRO A 104 -3.69 -0.27 18.49
CA PRO A 104 -3.86 0.60 19.65
C PRO A 104 -3.21 1.97 19.40
N PRO A 105 -3.76 3.07 19.94
CA PRO A 105 -3.25 4.41 19.68
C PRO A 105 -1.77 4.61 20.04
N ASP A 106 -1.30 3.99 21.11
CA ASP A 106 0.10 4.04 21.56
C ASP A 106 1.04 3.36 20.55
N ILE A 107 0.65 2.19 20.01
CA ILE A 107 1.42 1.49 18.96
C ILE A 107 1.43 2.29 17.65
N VAL A 108 0.29 2.86 17.27
CA VAL A 108 0.20 3.71 16.06
C VAL A 108 1.14 4.92 16.18
N GLN A 109 1.15 5.59 17.33
CA GLN A 109 2.04 6.72 17.61
C GLN A 109 3.52 6.32 17.60
N GLN A 110 3.87 5.20 18.23
CA GLN A 110 5.23 4.67 18.23
C GLN A 110 5.71 4.33 16.81
N LEU A 111 4.87 3.67 16.00
CA LEU A 111 5.18 3.38 14.58
C LEU A 111 5.38 4.67 13.78
N ALA A 112 4.48 5.65 13.91
CA ALA A 112 4.59 6.94 13.23
C ALA A 112 5.89 7.66 13.59
N MET A 113 6.24 7.72 14.88
CA MET A 113 7.48 8.33 15.35
C MET A 113 8.72 7.58 14.83
N LYS A 114 8.71 6.24 14.85
CA LYS A 114 9.83 5.45 14.31
C LYS A 114 9.97 5.67 12.80
N MET A 115 8.87 5.71 12.02
CA MET A 115 8.94 6.06 10.60
C MET A 115 9.57 7.42 10.38
N LYS A 116 9.16 8.44 11.14
CA LYS A 116 9.76 9.79 11.11
C LYS A 116 11.26 9.76 11.39
N ASP A 117 11.71 9.08 12.46
CA ASP A 117 13.12 9.00 12.85
C ASP A 117 13.98 8.29 11.79
N TYR A 118 13.40 7.32 11.10
CA TYR A 118 14.06 6.57 10.02
C TYR A 118 13.91 7.21 8.63
N GLY A 119 13.13 8.28 8.50
CA GLY A 119 12.90 8.98 7.24
C GLY A 119 11.97 8.22 6.28
N VAL A 120 11.14 7.33 6.81
CA VAL A 120 10.17 6.51 6.07
C VAL A 120 8.85 7.26 5.99
N VAL A 121 8.30 7.42 4.79
CA VAL A 121 7.01 8.09 4.57
C VAL A 121 5.87 7.12 4.92
N PRO A 122 4.94 7.48 5.83
CA PRO A 122 3.78 6.65 6.10
C PRO A 122 2.82 6.54 4.90
N GLU A 123 2.48 5.32 4.48
CA GLU A 123 1.29 5.05 3.69
C GLU A 123 0.10 4.99 4.66
N LEU A 124 -0.70 6.05 4.70
CA LEU A 124 -1.86 6.15 5.58
C LEU A 124 -3.00 5.28 5.04
N GLU A 125 -3.17 4.07 5.58
CA GLU A 125 -4.21 3.13 5.18
C GLU A 125 -5.52 3.43 5.89
N ILE A 126 -6.47 3.98 5.16
CA ILE A 126 -7.73 4.54 5.66
C ILE A 126 -8.90 3.64 5.28
N PHE A 127 -9.61 3.13 6.26
CA PHE A 127 -10.80 2.28 6.09
C PHE A 127 -12.10 2.93 6.57
N ASP A 128 -12.02 4.05 7.31
CA ASP A 128 -13.18 4.83 7.75
C ASP A 128 -12.83 6.31 7.99
N LEU A 129 -13.85 7.16 8.18
CA LEU A 129 -13.66 8.59 8.38
C LEU A 129 -12.98 8.95 9.71
N GLY A 130 -13.14 8.11 10.73
CA GLY A 130 -12.45 8.28 12.01
C GLY A 130 -10.94 8.13 11.88
N MET A 131 -10.49 7.23 11.00
CA MET A 131 -9.07 7.07 10.66
C MET A 131 -8.51 8.32 9.98
N ILE A 132 -9.26 8.98 9.11
CA ILE A 132 -8.85 10.28 8.50
C ILE A 132 -8.67 11.31 9.61
N ASN A 133 -9.62 11.43 10.51
CA ASN A 133 -9.55 12.38 11.61
C ASN A 133 -8.35 12.11 12.51
N TYR A 134 -8.07 10.85 12.84
CA TYR A 134 -6.93 10.49 13.67
C TYR A 134 -5.58 10.71 12.94
N ALA A 135 -5.49 10.42 11.66
CA ALA A 135 -4.30 10.73 10.87
C ALA A 135 -4.04 12.25 10.83
N LYS A 136 -5.08 13.09 10.64
CA LYS A 136 -4.97 14.54 10.75
C LYS A 136 -4.48 14.98 12.14
N TYR A 137 -4.92 14.32 13.21
CA TYR A 137 -4.42 14.57 14.55
C TYR A 137 -2.91 14.25 14.66
N LEU A 138 -2.46 13.10 14.17
CA LEU A 138 -1.04 12.71 14.17
C LEU A 138 -0.19 13.73 13.39
N ILE A 139 -0.68 14.20 12.25
CA ILE A 139 -0.05 15.27 11.45
C ILE A 139 0.03 16.57 12.26
N SER A 140 -1.08 17.00 12.87
CA SER A 140 -1.12 18.23 13.68
C SER A 140 -0.19 18.21 14.90
N LYS A 141 0.16 17.03 15.39
CA LYS A 141 1.13 16.82 16.48
C LYS A 141 2.57 16.62 15.99
N GLY A 142 2.81 16.69 14.69
CA GLY A 142 4.14 16.46 14.11
C GLY A 142 4.67 15.03 14.27
N MET A 143 3.77 14.07 14.52
CA MET A 143 4.12 12.63 14.58
C MET A 143 4.21 12.03 13.16
N VAL A 144 3.44 12.56 12.22
CA VAL A 144 3.51 12.27 10.79
C VAL A 144 3.88 13.57 10.08
N GLU A 145 4.93 13.53 9.28
CA GLU A 145 5.40 14.65 8.47
C GLU A 145 5.26 14.34 6.98
N GLY A 146 5.10 15.39 6.16
CA GLY A 146 4.97 15.22 4.71
C GLY A 146 6.28 14.75 4.03
N PRO A 147 6.15 14.26 2.80
CA PRO A 147 4.93 14.31 1.96
C PRO A 147 3.84 13.36 2.46
N PHE A 148 2.57 13.67 2.20
CA PHE A 148 1.43 12.90 2.72
C PHE A 148 0.81 12.02 1.64
N TYR A 149 0.69 10.73 1.93
CA TYR A 149 0.12 9.72 1.03
C TYR A 149 -1.06 9.00 1.72
N TRP A 150 -2.24 9.18 1.17
CA TRP A 150 -3.49 8.63 1.68
C TRP A 150 -3.98 7.50 0.79
N ASN A 151 -3.99 6.30 1.33
CA ASN A 151 -4.53 5.12 0.67
C ASN A 151 -5.93 4.85 1.23
N LEU A 152 -6.98 5.20 0.49
CA LEU A 152 -8.37 5.04 0.87
C LEU A 152 -8.89 3.69 0.40
N LEU A 153 -9.22 2.80 1.34
CA LEU A 153 -9.65 1.43 1.06
C LEU A 153 -11.16 1.28 1.26
N PHE A 154 -11.85 0.89 0.18
CA PHE A 154 -13.31 0.77 0.13
C PHE A 154 -13.76 -0.68 -0.02
N GLY A 155 -14.93 -1.02 0.56
CA GLY A 155 -15.54 -2.34 0.43
C GLY A 155 -15.16 -3.32 1.55
N ASN A 156 -14.46 -2.87 2.61
CA ASN A 156 -14.32 -3.68 3.81
C ASN A 156 -15.65 -3.80 4.55
N ILE A 157 -15.94 -4.97 5.12
CA ILE A 157 -17.20 -5.25 5.82
C ILE A 157 -17.49 -4.27 6.97
N ALA A 158 -16.45 -3.78 7.62
CA ALA A 158 -16.56 -2.85 8.76
C ALA A 158 -15.83 -1.51 8.47
N GLY A 159 -15.97 -0.99 7.25
CA GLY A 159 -15.34 0.26 6.83
C GLY A 159 -16.15 1.00 5.78
N LEU A 160 -15.52 1.95 5.09
CA LEU A 160 -16.11 2.71 3.99
C LEU A 160 -16.56 1.77 2.86
N GLN A 161 -17.77 1.96 2.38
CA GLN A 161 -18.31 1.17 1.28
C GLN A 161 -17.97 1.81 -0.08
N ALA A 162 -17.90 0.98 -1.12
CA ALA A 162 -17.56 1.42 -2.48
C ALA A 162 -18.76 2.07 -3.19
N ASN A 163 -19.31 3.13 -2.61
CA ASN A 163 -20.38 3.92 -3.21
C ASN A 163 -19.96 5.40 -3.27
N LEU A 164 -20.58 6.15 -4.17
CA LEU A 164 -20.21 7.54 -4.43
C LEU A 164 -20.27 8.43 -3.18
N HIS A 165 -21.23 8.19 -2.28
CA HIS A 165 -21.36 8.98 -1.05
C HIS A 165 -20.15 8.78 -0.13
N SER A 166 -19.78 7.53 0.16
CA SER A 166 -18.62 7.19 1.01
C SER A 166 -17.30 7.65 0.40
N ILE A 167 -17.13 7.46 -0.92
CA ILE A 167 -15.92 7.87 -1.64
C ILE A 167 -15.78 9.40 -1.61
N SER A 168 -16.84 10.13 -1.95
CA SER A 168 -16.83 11.59 -1.91
C SER A 168 -16.58 12.12 -0.50
N ALA A 169 -17.25 11.56 0.52
CA ALA A 169 -17.05 11.98 1.90
C ALA A 169 -15.58 11.82 2.34
N ALA A 170 -14.94 10.68 2.01
CA ALA A 170 -13.55 10.45 2.36
C ALA A 170 -12.60 11.41 1.64
N ILE A 171 -12.78 11.61 0.33
CA ILE A 171 -11.91 12.49 -0.47
C ILE A 171 -12.02 13.93 0.00
N CYS A 172 -13.23 14.44 0.28
CA CYS A 172 -13.45 15.81 0.71
C CYS A 172 -12.80 16.14 2.07
N GLU A 173 -12.47 15.15 2.87
CA GLU A 173 -11.78 15.33 4.14
C GLU A 173 -10.26 15.52 3.99
N ILE A 174 -9.67 15.24 2.82
CA ILE A 174 -8.23 15.29 2.61
C ILE A 174 -7.84 16.60 1.90
N PRO A 175 -6.76 17.29 2.36
CA PRO A 175 -6.26 18.47 1.67
C PRO A 175 -5.88 18.19 0.21
N ALA A 176 -6.18 19.13 -0.67
CA ALA A 176 -6.05 18.94 -2.12
C ALA A 176 -4.60 18.82 -2.62
N ASP A 177 -3.63 19.24 -1.82
CA ASP A 177 -2.19 19.15 -2.12
C ASP A 177 -1.55 17.83 -1.65
N HIS A 178 -2.35 16.93 -1.04
CA HIS A 178 -1.88 15.61 -0.63
C HIS A 178 -2.09 14.56 -1.73
N GLN A 179 -1.25 13.54 -1.76
CA GLN A 179 -1.45 12.40 -2.66
C GLN A 179 -2.56 11.49 -2.15
N VAL A 180 -3.55 11.23 -3.00
CA VAL A 180 -4.69 10.36 -2.68
C VAL A 180 -4.76 9.21 -3.67
N VAL A 181 -4.86 8.01 -3.13
CA VAL A 181 -4.99 6.75 -3.87
C VAL A 181 -6.25 6.04 -3.41
N LEU A 182 -7.01 5.49 -4.35
CA LEU A 182 -8.21 4.71 -4.06
C LEU A 182 -7.96 3.23 -4.30
N ALA A 183 -8.37 2.42 -3.34
CA ALA A 183 -8.31 0.96 -3.39
C ALA A 183 -9.69 0.35 -3.16
N GLY A 184 -10.07 -0.62 -3.96
CA GLY A 184 -11.29 -1.41 -3.76
C GLY A 184 -10.95 -2.83 -3.32
N LEU A 185 -11.66 -3.35 -2.33
CA LEU A 185 -11.46 -4.71 -1.82
C LEU A 185 -12.40 -5.71 -2.51
N GLY A 186 -11.85 -6.86 -2.89
CA GLY A 186 -12.62 -7.91 -3.55
C GLY A 186 -13.25 -7.44 -4.87
N GLN A 187 -14.56 -7.61 -4.99
CA GLN A 187 -15.32 -7.23 -6.20
C GLN A 187 -15.33 -5.72 -6.46
N GLU A 188 -15.06 -4.91 -5.44
CA GLU A 188 -15.04 -3.46 -5.53
C GLU A 188 -13.73 -2.91 -6.14
N GLN A 189 -12.71 -3.75 -6.35
CA GLN A 189 -11.42 -3.31 -6.86
C GLN A 189 -11.56 -2.62 -8.23
N LEU A 190 -12.20 -3.27 -9.20
CA LEU A 190 -12.34 -2.69 -10.55
C LEU A 190 -13.24 -1.43 -10.58
N PRO A 191 -14.44 -1.41 -9.95
CA PRO A 191 -15.24 -0.18 -9.90
C PRO A 191 -14.53 1.01 -9.27
N VAL A 192 -13.88 0.80 -8.11
CA VAL A 192 -13.19 1.89 -7.39
C VAL A 192 -11.99 2.41 -8.17
N THR A 193 -11.15 1.53 -8.72
CA THR A 193 -9.98 1.95 -9.51
C THR A 193 -10.38 2.63 -10.81
N SER A 194 -11.47 2.20 -11.46
CA SER A 194 -12.01 2.90 -12.65
C SER A 194 -12.46 4.32 -12.32
N LEU A 195 -13.15 4.49 -11.19
CA LEU A 195 -13.57 5.82 -10.73
C LEU A 195 -12.35 6.69 -10.36
N ALA A 196 -11.35 6.12 -9.69
CA ALA A 196 -10.13 6.82 -9.33
C ALA A 196 -9.43 7.39 -10.58
N ILE A 197 -9.26 6.56 -11.62
CA ILE A 197 -8.66 6.97 -12.89
C ILE A 197 -9.48 8.08 -13.55
N ALA A 198 -10.81 7.91 -13.64
CA ALA A 198 -11.69 8.92 -14.21
C ALA A 198 -11.54 10.30 -13.54
N LEU A 199 -11.40 10.31 -12.22
CA LEU A 199 -11.28 11.53 -11.41
C LEU A 199 -9.83 12.05 -11.29
N GLY A 200 -8.81 11.30 -11.73
CA GLY A 200 -7.40 11.70 -11.66
C GLY A 200 -6.71 11.41 -10.34
N TYR A 201 -7.24 10.48 -9.56
CA TYR A 201 -6.58 9.96 -8.35
C TYR A 201 -5.69 8.75 -8.67
N GLY A 202 -4.73 8.48 -7.78
CA GLY A 202 -3.94 7.26 -7.86
C GLY A 202 -4.79 6.01 -7.60
N VAL A 203 -4.25 4.84 -7.97
CA VAL A 203 -4.89 3.55 -7.75
C VAL A 203 -3.96 2.60 -7.01
N ARG A 204 -4.51 1.82 -6.07
CA ARG A 204 -3.86 0.63 -5.52
C ARG A 204 -4.54 -0.60 -6.10
N ILE A 205 -3.73 -1.54 -6.58
CA ILE A 205 -4.19 -2.78 -7.19
C ILE A 205 -3.26 -3.93 -6.87
N GLY A 206 -3.80 -5.11 -6.66
CA GLY A 206 -3.01 -6.31 -6.45
C GLY A 206 -3.81 -7.44 -5.82
N LEU A 207 -3.15 -8.60 -5.68
CA LEU A 207 -3.74 -9.83 -5.13
C LEU A 207 -3.99 -9.76 -3.63
N GLU A 208 -3.41 -8.79 -2.93
CA GLU A 208 -3.74 -8.56 -1.51
C GLU A 208 -5.20 -8.15 -1.35
N ASP A 209 -5.69 -7.31 -2.28
CA ASP A 209 -7.01 -6.71 -2.20
C ASP A 209 -8.07 -7.54 -2.95
N ASN A 210 -7.70 -8.25 -4.03
CA ASN A 210 -8.62 -9.07 -4.81
C ASN A 210 -7.93 -10.26 -5.47
N LEU A 211 -8.46 -11.46 -5.24
CA LEU A 211 -7.93 -12.71 -5.80
C LEU A 211 -8.58 -13.12 -7.11
N TRP A 212 -9.57 -12.36 -7.60
CA TRP A 212 -10.42 -12.77 -8.71
C TRP A 212 -10.38 -11.79 -9.87
N TRP A 213 -10.26 -12.34 -11.08
CA TRP A 213 -10.30 -11.56 -12.31
C TRP A 213 -11.72 -11.09 -12.65
N ASP A 214 -12.72 -11.96 -12.42
CA ASP A 214 -14.12 -11.71 -12.75
C ASP A 214 -15.01 -11.65 -11.50
N GLN A 215 -16.09 -10.84 -11.60
CA GLN A 215 -17.03 -10.66 -10.48
C GLN A 215 -17.71 -11.97 -10.05
N LYS A 216 -17.83 -12.96 -10.96
CA LYS A 216 -18.43 -14.27 -10.65
C LYS A 216 -17.46 -15.22 -9.94
N LYS A 217 -16.23 -14.77 -9.67
CA LYS A 217 -15.16 -15.52 -8.98
C LYS A 217 -14.86 -16.89 -9.62
N ARG A 218 -14.79 -16.95 -10.96
CA ARG A 218 -14.51 -18.16 -11.73
C ARG A 218 -13.06 -18.26 -12.16
N VAL A 219 -12.40 -17.11 -12.35
CA VAL A 219 -11.03 -17.01 -12.84
C VAL A 219 -10.19 -16.30 -11.79
N HIS A 220 -9.10 -16.93 -11.37
CA HIS A 220 -8.14 -16.29 -10.50
C HIS A 220 -7.41 -15.15 -11.24
N ALA A 221 -7.20 -14.06 -10.53
CA ALA A 221 -6.36 -12.97 -11.02
C ALA A 221 -4.87 -13.26 -10.77
N ASP A 222 -4.02 -12.60 -11.52
CA ASP A 222 -2.60 -12.39 -11.21
C ASP A 222 -2.28 -10.89 -11.24
N ASN A 223 -1.18 -10.49 -10.59
CA ASN A 223 -0.82 -9.09 -10.45
C ASN A 223 -0.62 -8.40 -11.83
N LEU A 224 0.02 -9.08 -12.78
CA LEU A 224 0.34 -8.48 -14.08
C LEU A 224 -0.91 -8.26 -14.93
N SER A 225 -1.86 -9.20 -14.91
CA SER A 225 -3.13 -9.04 -15.65
C SER A 225 -3.96 -7.89 -15.05
N LEU A 226 -4.00 -7.78 -13.72
CA LEU A 226 -4.66 -6.65 -13.05
C LEU A 226 -4.02 -5.32 -13.43
N LEU A 227 -2.70 -5.22 -13.44
CA LEU A 227 -1.96 -4.01 -13.84
C LEU A 227 -2.21 -3.65 -15.31
N LYS A 228 -2.14 -4.62 -16.22
CA LYS A 228 -2.44 -4.38 -17.64
C LYS A 228 -3.85 -3.83 -17.84
N ARG A 229 -4.84 -4.30 -17.05
CA ARG A 229 -6.20 -3.73 -17.07
C ARG A 229 -6.21 -2.26 -16.65
N ILE A 230 -5.43 -1.88 -15.64
CA ILE A 230 -5.32 -0.47 -15.20
C ILE A 230 -4.71 0.37 -16.31
N HIS A 231 -3.64 -0.07 -16.97
CA HIS A 231 -3.03 0.68 -18.07
C HIS A 231 -3.98 0.83 -19.28
N GLN A 232 -4.82 -0.18 -19.58
CA GLN A 232 -5.87 -0.04 -20.57
C GLN A 232 -6.93 1.03 -20.20
N LEU A 233 -7.28 1.10 -18.91
CA LEU A 233 -8.18 2.15 -18.42
C LEU A 233 -7.54 3.53 -18.47
N LEU A 234 -6.26 3.65 -18.14
CA LEU A 234 -5.50 4.91 -18.29
C LEU A 234 -5.50 5.39 -19.74
N GLU A 235 -5.22 4.50 -20.69
CA GLU A 235 -5.26 4.79 -22.13
C GLU A 235 -6.64 5.31 -22.58
N ILE A 236 -7.73 4.62 -22.17
CA ILE A 236 -9.11 5.03 -22.48
C ILE A 236 -9.42 6.44 -21.93
N HIS A 237 -8.86 6.80 -20.78
CA HIS A 237 -9.04 8.09 -20.14
C HIS A 237 -8.00 9.14 -20.53
N GLU A 238 -7.12 8.83 -21.50
CA GLU A 238 -6.03 9.72 -21.96
C GLU A 238 -5.16 10.21 -20.79
N LYS A 239 -4.76 9.27 -19.88
CA LYS A 239 -3.97 9.53 -18.69
C LYS A 239 -2.75 8.63 -18.63
N ASP A 240 -1.69 9.15 -18.03
CA ASP A 240 -0.46 8.41 -17.76
C ASP A 240 -0.30 8.07 -16.29
N CYS A 241 0.48 7.02 -16.02
CA CYS A 241 0.89 6.67 -14.67
C CYS A 241 2.17 7.46 -14.32
N MET A 242 2.19 8.09 -13.15
CA MET A 242 3.39 8.73 -12.61
C MET A 242 4.48 7.67 -12.39
N SER A 243 5.69 7.95 -12.82
CA SER A 243 6.84 7.06 -12.54
C SER A 243 7.27 7.12 -11.07
N GLY A 244 8.01 6.11 -10.61
CA GLY A 244 8.60 6.12 -9.27
C GLY A 244 9.59 7.27 -9.08
N GLU A 245 10.30 7.67 -10.13
CA GLU A 245 11.25 8.80 -10.09
C GLU A 245 10.54 10.13 -9.92
N GLU A 246 9.42 10.35 -10.61
CA GLU A 246 8.60 11.55 -10.45
C GLU A 246 8.08 11.66 -9.02
N LEU A 247 7.44 10.61 -8.50
CA LEU A 247 6.93 10.61 -7.13
C LEU A 247 8.07 10.74 -6.11
N GLY A 248 9.19 10.06 -6.34
CA GLY A 248 10.39 10.15 -5.50
C GLY A 248 10.95 11.57 -5.42
N SER A 249 10.95 12.31 -6.56
CA SER A 249 11.39 13.71 -6.61
C SER A 249 10.51 14.65 -5.78
N MET A 250 9.26 14.28 -5.51
CA MET A 250 8.35 15.00 -4.63
C MET A 250 8.63 14.73 -3.13
N GLY A 251 9.70 14.00 -2.81
CA GLY A 251 10.14 13.73 -1.44
C GLY A 251 9.76 12.38 -0.88
N TYR A 252 9.23 11.48 -1.71
CA TYR A 252 8.83 10.13 -1.27
C TYR A 252 9.99 9.14 -1.19
N TYR A 253 11.18 9.46 -1.72
CA TYR A 253 12.36 8.64 -1.47
C TYR A 253 12.89 8.84 -0.06
N ASN A 254 13.17 7.74 0.61
CA ASN A 254 13.90 7.79 1.87
C ASN A 254 15.35 8.25 1.63
N LYS A 255 15.74 9.35 2.26
CA LYS A 255 17.10 9.92 2.14
C LYS A 255 18.19 8.99 2.68
N LYS A 256 17.81 8.01 3.53
CA LYS A 256 18.72 7.03 4.14
C LYS A 256 18.67 5.67 3.42
N ARG A 257 17.94 5.58 2.28
CA ARG A 257 17.82 4.31 1.55
C ARG A 257 19.21 3.82 1.11
N PRO A 258 19.50 2.51 1.26
CA PRO A 258 20.77 1.96 0.79
C PRO A 258 20.91 2.17 -0.73
N THR A 259 22.10 2.61 -1.14
CA THR A 259 22.47 2.62 -2.56
C THR A 259 22.85 1.21 -2.97
N VAL A 260 22.21 0.70 -4.00
CA VAL A 260 22.59 -0.58 -4.59
C VAL A 260 23.74 -0.31 -5.56
N SER A 261 24.90 -0.87 -5.24
CA SER A 261 26.11 -0.84 -6.10
C SER A 261 26.05 -1.92 -7.17
#